data_41d221e70d0bab3bae7ddf6cd18aabfc
#
_entry.id   41d221e70d0bab3bae7ddf6cd18aabfc
#
_cell.length_a   1.000
_cell.length_b   1.000
_cell.length_c   1.000
_cell.angle_alpha   90.00
_cell.angle_beta   90.00
_cell.angle_gamma   90.00
#
_symmetry.space_group_name_H-M   'P 1'
#
loop_
_entity.id
_entity.type
_entity.pdbx_description
1 polymer ?
#
loop_
_entity_poly.entity_id
_entity_poly.type
_entity_poly.pdbx_seq_one_letter_code
_entity_poly.pdbx_strand_id
1 'polypeptide(L)'
;LVTGVQTCALPIFLDAYSANPAPELLLAGLGEHWETLAIGFKAFPTVSCIHGPLVLLRGLMQQNGLAAHDIEAVEVACSTFTYRHTVWPYRASGLTEAQMNMSYGLAVMAVRGAVFVDEFAADRLADPAVLAFVPRVHATIDAGIDAMGPRCRDAVRLQVRTGDGRLFSADRMWRPGSPEDPLGRDALVGKFRALAHGRWPAQKAARIVELVDGLDRASSVAPLLENLRAD
;
A
#
# COMPACT_ATOMS: atom_id res chain seq x y z
N LEU A 1 15.33 1.34 -36.22
CA LEU A 1 14.48 0.72 -37.27
C LEU A 1 13.29 0.07 -36.56
N VAL A 2 12.16 0.79 -36.50
CA VAL A 2 10.89 0.21 -36.06
C VAL A 2 10.38 -0.66 -37.19
N THR A 3 10.31 -1.97 -37.00
CA THR A 3 9.79 -2.90 -38.02
C THR A 3 8.27 -2.66 -38.17
N GLY A 4 7.72 -2.88 -39.39
CA GLY A 4 6.30 -2.66 -39.68
C GLY A 4 5.31 -3.39 -38.74
N VAL A 5 5.74 -4.50 -38.13
CA VAL A 5 4.97 -5.25 -37.11
C VAL A 5 4.77 -4.44 -35.82
N GLN A 6 5.78 -3.68 -35.40
CA GLN A 6 5.66 -2.82 -34.19
C GLN A 6 4.71 -1.64 -34.42
N THR A 7 4.65 -1.11 -35.65
CA THR A 7 3.75 -0.01 -36.01
C THR A 7 2.27 -0.41 -36.02
N CYS A 8 1.97 -1.69 -36.33
CA CYS A 8 0.60 -2.22 -36.29
C CYS A 8 0.15 -2.63 -34.87
N ALA A 9 1.06 -3.09 -34.01
CA ALA A 9 0.73 -3.53 -32.66
C ALA A 9 0.36 -2.36 -31.73
N LEU A 10 0.99 -1.20 -31.89
CA LEU A 10 0.78 -0.03 -31.02
C LEU A 10 -0.62 0.58 -31.12
N PRO A 11 -1.20 0.85 -32.31
CA PRO A 11 -2.59 1.29 -32.43
C PRO A 11 -3.56 0.28 -31.83
N ILE A 12 -3.41 -1.02 -32.08
CA ILE A 12 -4.28 -2.07 -31.54
C ILE A 12 -4.21 -2.07 -30.00
N PHE A 13 -3.01 -1.94 -29.43
CA PHE A 13 -2.84 -1.84 -27.99
C PHE A 13 -3.54 -0.59 -27.40
N LEU A 14 -3.32 0.56 -28.00
CA LEU A 14 -3.91 1.82 -27.53
C LEU A 14 -5.44 1.79 -27.65
N ASP A 15 -6.00 1.29 -28.74
CA ASP A 15 -7.44 1.17 -28.94
C ASP A 15 -8.08 0.18 -27.93
N ALA A 16 -7.35 -0.87 -27.55
CA ALA A 16 -7.84 -1.83 -26.57
C ALA A 16 -7.90 -1.27 -25.13
N TYR A 17 -7.05 -0.31 -24.80
CA TYR A 17 -6.90 0.22 -23.43
C TYR A 17 -7.37 1.66 -23.23
N SER A 18 -7.68 2.38 -24.30
CA SER A 18 -8.14 3.79 -24.24
C SER A 18 -9.33 4.04 -25.13
N ALA A 19 -10.35 4.69 -24.59
CA ALA A 19 -11.50 5.16 -25.39
C ALA A 19 -11.11 6.32 -26.33
N ASN A 20 -10.04 7.05 -26.00
CA ASN A 20 -9.50 8.16 -26.79
C ASN A 20 -7.97 8.02 -26.86
N PRO A 21 -7.43 7.15 -27.73
CA PRO A 21 -6.00 6.96 -27.86
C PRO A 21 -5.33 8.23 -28.43
N ALA A 22 -4.21 8.62 -27.83
CA ALA A 22 -3.40 9.78 -28.23
C ALA A 22 -1.94 9.36 -28.46
N PRO A 23 -1.64 8.69 -29.57
CA PRO A 23 -0.30 8.16 -29.86
C PRO A 23 0.81 9.23 -29.84
N GLU A 24 0.46 10.47 -30.21
CA GLU A 24 1.38 11.63 -30.20
C GLU A 24 1.90 11.96 -28.80
N LEU A 25 1.17 11.63 -27.74
CA LEU A 25 1.58 11.87 -26.37
C LEU A 25 2.64 10.88 -25.86
N LEU A 26 2.85 9.75 -26.55
CA LEU A 26 3.83 8.73 -26.13
C LEU A 26 5.27 9.25 -26.11
N LEU A 27 5.58 10.19 -26.97
CA LEU A 27 6.92 10.79 -27.09
C LEU A 27 6.97 12.20 -26.48
N ALA A 28 5.85 12.74 -26.02
CA ALA A 28 5.79 14.08 -25.44
C ALA A 28 6.62 14.14 -24.15
N GLY A 29 7.56 15.08 -24.09
CA GLY A 29 8.43 15.26 -22.94
C GLY A 29 9.50 14.18 -22.75
N LEU A 30 9.72 13.32 -23.74
CA LEU A 30 10.77 12.28 -23.68
C LEU A 30 12.14 12.92 -23.51
N GLY A 31 12.87 12.54 -22.43
CA GLY A 31 14.16 13.13 -22.07
C GLY A 31 14.05 14.38 -21.18
N GLU A 32 12.85 14.94 -21.00
CA GLU A 32 12.59 16.13 -20.17
C GLU A 32 11.75 15.80 -18.94
N HIS A 33 10.73 14.94 -19.10
CA HIS A 33 9.87 14.50 -18.03
C HIS A 33 10.18 13.04 -17.63
N TRP A 34 10.40 12.84 -16.34
CA TRP A 34 10.73 11.54 -15.77
C TRP A 34 9.62 11.10 -14.80
N GLU A 35 8.73 10.23 -15.27
CA GLU A 35 7.65 9.67 -14.47
C GLU A 35 8.14 8.93 -13.21
N THR A 36 9.40 8.52 -13.20
CA THR A 36 10.05 7.92 -12.03
C THR A 36 10.04 8.84 -10.82
N LEU A 37 10.02 10.17 -11.00
CA LEU A 37 9.92 11.13 -9.91
C LEU A 37 8.53 11.17 -9.26
N ALA A 38 7.50 10.66 -9.95
CA ALA A 38 6.13 10.55 -9.46
C ALA A 38 5.77 9.15 -8.94
N ILE A 39 6.77 8.25 -8.80
CA ILE A 39 6.54 6.89 -8.27
C ILE A 39 6.32 6.95 -6.76
N GLY A 40 5.29 6.23 -6.30
CA GLY A 40 5.08 5.99 -4.87
C GLY A 40 5.57 4.62 -4.42
N PHE A 41 5.81 4.48 -3.13
CA PHE A 41 6.20 3.22 -2.49
C PHE A 41 5.09 2.69 -1.60
N LYS A 42 4.74 1.42 -1.71
CA LYS A 42 3.77 0.80 -0.80
C LYS A 42 4.34 0.67 0.61
N ALA A 43 3.63 1.22 1.60
CA ALA A 43 3.98 1.06 3.00
C ALA A 43 3.67 -0.35 3.53
N PHE A 44 2.63 -1.00 2.98
CA PHE A 44 2.15 -2.32 3.37
C PHE A 44 2.07 -3.25 2.15
N PRO A 45 2.18 -4.58 2.33
CA PRO A 45 2.06 -5.57 1.26
C PRO A 45 0.59 -5.86 0.91
N THR A 46 -0.21 -4.81 0.74
CA THR A 46 -1.65 -4.87 0.45
C THR A 46 -2.00 -4.00 -0.76
N VAL A 47 -3.26 -4.00 -1.17
CA VAL A 47 -3.74 -3.02 -2.14
C VAL A 47 -3.60 -1.60 -1.55
N SER A 48 -3.16 -0.65 -2.36
CA SER A 48 -2.75 0.67 -1.88
C SER A 48 -3.87 1.50 -1.26
N CYS A 49 -5.10 1.34 -1.73
CA CYS A 49 -6.25 2.10 -1.22
C CYS A 49 -6.66 1.76 0.23
N ILE A 50 -6.16 0.64 0.82
CA ILE A 50 -6.37 0.38 2.26
C ILE A 50 -5.22 0.85 3.15
N HIS A 51 -4.14 1.43 2.60
CA HIS A 51 -3.01 1.93 3.38
C HIS A 51 -3.41 3.11 4.29
N GLY A 52 -4.28 4.01 3.80
CA GLY A 52 -4.84 5.11 4.59
C GLY A 52 -5.56 4.61 5.84
N PRO A 53 -6.59 3.74 5.69
CA PRO A 53 -7.27 3.12 6.81
C PRO A 53 -6.34 2.43 7.82
N LEU A 54 -5.34 1.67 7.34
CA LEU A 54 -4.37 0.98 8.21
C LEU A 54 -3.58 1.95 9.10
N VAL A 55 -3.07 3.04 8.51
CA VAL A 55 -2.31 4.05 9.27
C VAL A 55 -3.20 4.81 10.25
N LEU A 56 -4.43 5.14 9.85
CA LEU A 56 -5.39 5.82 10.72
C LEU A 56 -5.76 4.95 11.92
N LEU A 57 -6.11 3.68 11.70
CA LEU A 57 -6.45 2.77 12.79
C LEU A 57 -5.27 2.62 13.77
N ARG A 58 -4.07 2.35 13.25
CA ARG A 58 -2.85 2.25 14.08
C ARG A 58 -2.62 3.52 14.89
N GLY A 59 -2.74 4.69 14.25
CA GLY A 59 -2.55 5.98 14.90
C GLY A 59 -3.55 6.21 16.03
N LEU A 60 -4.84 5.97 15.79
CA LEU A 60 -5.88 6.12 16.80
C LEU A 60 -5.68 5.15 17.97
N MET A 61 -5.31 3.89 17.69
CA MET A 61 -5.03 2.93 18.75
C MET A 61 -3.84 3.36 19.61
N GLN A 62 -2.74 3.79 18.99
CA GLN A 62 -1.52 4.21 19.71
C GLN A 62 -1.76 5.49 20.54
N GLN A 63 -2.40 6.50 19.95
CA GLN A 63 -2.64 7.80 20.61
C GLN A 63 -3.58 7.68 21.82
N ASN A 64 -4.50 6.71 21.80
CA ASN A 64 -5.52 6.55 22.81
C ASN A 64 -5.33 5.31 23.70
N GLY A 65 -4.21 4.59 23.53
CA GLY A 65 -3.90 3.40 24.31
C GLY A 65 -4.92 2.27 24.13
N LEU A 66 -5.50 2.12 22.92
CA LEU A 66 -6.52 1.11 22.64
C LEU A 66 -5.90 -0.23 22.24
N ALA A 67 -6.41 -1.29 22.81
CA ALA A 67 -6.20 -2.66 22.36
C ALA A 67 -7.38 -3.15 21.52
N ALA A 68 -7.21 -4.25 20.79
CA ALA A 68 -8.26 -4.81 19.94
C ALA A 68 -9.57 -5.13 20.69
N HIS A 69 -9.46 -5.54 21.96
CA HIS A 69 -10.62 -5.89 22.77
C HIS A 69 -11.45 -4.66 23.21
N ASP A 70 -10.84 -3.45 23.25
CA ASP A 70 -11.55 -2.21 23.56
C ASP A 70 -12.43 -1.73 22.39
N ILE A 71 -12.13 -2.17 21.16
CA ILE A 71 -12.78 -1.71 19.93
C ILE A 71 -14.06 -2.50 19.70
N GLU A 72 -15.20 -1.83 19.71
CA GLU A 72 -16.50 -2.39 19.34
C GLU A 72 -16.71 -2.36 17.84
N ALA A 73 -16.40 -1.22 17.18
CA ALA A 73 -16.54 -1.05 15.75
C ALA A 73 -15.48 -0.11 15.16
N VAL A 74 -15.13 -0.38 13.89
CA VAL A 74 -14.31 0.48 13.03
C VAL A 74 -15.14 0.85 11.81
N GLU A 75 -15.53 2.13 11.71
CA GLU A 75 -16.28 2.67 10.59
C GLU A 75 -15.32 3.33 9.60
N VAL A 76 -15.43 2.96 8.32
CA VAL A 76 -14.56 3.48 7.25
C VAL A 76 -15.42 4.09 6.16
N ALA A 77 -15.32 5.40 5.94
CA ALA A 77 -15.94 6.08 4.82
C ALA A 77 -14.87 6.31 3.73
N CYS A 78 -15.09 5.79 2.53
CA CYS A 78 -14.14 5.81 1.42
C CYS A 78 -14.81 6.04 0.07
N SER A 79 -14.01 6.22 -0.99
CA SER A 79 -14.54 6.38 -2.35
C SER A 79 -15.23 5.12 -2.86
N THR A 80 -16.11 5.27 -3.86
CA THR A 80 -16.71 4.16 -4.61
C THR A 80 -15.63 3.23 -5.18
N PHE A 81 -14.50 3.78 -5.67
CA PHE A 81 -13.37 3.00 -6.17
C PHE A 81 -12.80 2.09 -5.07
N THR A 82 -12.42 2.65 -3.94
CA THR A 82 -11.87 1.89 -2.80
C THR A 82 -12.87 0.84 -2.31
N TYR A 83 -14.13 1.22 -2.14
CA TYR A 83 -15.18 0.30 -1.68
C TYR A 83 -15.30 -0.92 -2.58
N ARG A 84 -15.45 -0.72 -3.90
CA ARG A 84 -15.61 -1.82 -4.86
C ARG A 84 -14.40 -2.74 -4.96
N HIS A 85 -13.19 -2.22 -4.70
CA HIS A 85 -11.94 -2.97 -4.80
C HIS A 85 -11.51 -3.67 -3.52
N THR A 86 -12.18 -3.41 -2.37
CA THR A 86 -11.67 -3.90 -1.09
C THR A 86 -12.72 -4.38 -0.10
N VAL A 87 -14.01 -4.11 -0.39
CA VAL A 87 -15.09 -4.40 0.55
C VAL A 87 -15.97 -5.54 0.03
N TRP A 88 -15.69 -6.73 0.52
CA TRP A 88 -16.48 -7.95 0.33
C TRP A 88 -16.25 -8.89 1.52
N PRO A 89 -17.15 -9.89 1.75
CA PRO A 89 -16.97 -10.86 2.82
C PRO A 89 -15.65 -11.63 2.70
N TYR A 90 -14.82 -11.57 3.74
CA TYR A 90 -13.56 -12.31 3.79
C TYR A 90 -13.80 -13.80 4.02
N ARG A 91 -13.11 -14.68 3.28
CA ARG A 91 -13.32 -16.14 3.28
C ARG A 91 -12.05 -16.94 3.57
N ALA A 92 -10.91 -16.27 3.78
CA ALA A 92 -9.59 -16.91 3.94
C ALA A 92 -9.23 -17.86 2.77
N SER A 93 -9.62 -17.50 1.53
CA SER A 93 -9.42 -18.36 0.35
C SER A 93 -8.00 -18.27 -0.22
N GLY A 94 -7.19 -17.33 0.25
CA GLY A 94 -5.79 -17.21 -0.18
C GLY A 94 -5.18 -15.83 0.00
N LEU A 95 -3.89 -15.75 -0.34
CA LEU A 95 -3.07 -14.55 -0.15
C LEU A 95 -3.65 -13.30 -0.84
N THR A 96 -4.04 -13.43 -2.11
CA THR A 96 -4.56 -12.29 -2.88
C THR A 96 -5.84 -11.73 -2.25
N GLU A 97 -6.75 -12.59 -1.82
CA GLU A 97 -7.95 -12.15 -1.11
C GLU A 97 -7.60 -11.37 0.15
N ALA A 98 -6.70 -11.90 0.96
CA ALA A 98 -6.26 -11.27 2.21
C ALA A 98 -5.61 -9.89 1.98
N GLN A 99 -4.74 -9.78 0.98
CA GLN A 99 -4.05 -8.53 0.63
C GLN A 99 -4.97 -7.47 0.02
N MET A 100 -6.11 -7.88 -0.52
CA MET A 100 -7.09 -6.99 -1.15
C MET A 100 -8.25 -6.61 -0.24
N ASN A 101 -8.49 -7.34 0.87
CA ASN A 101 -9.66 -7.15 1.72
C ASN A 101 -9.43 -6.14 2.84
N MET A 102 -10.24 -5.07 2.87
CA MET A 102 -10.13 -3.99 3.86
C MET A 102 -10.39 -4.48 5.28
N SER A 103 -11.46 -5.24 5.49
CA SER A 103 -11.85 -5.69 6.82
C SER A 103 -10.81 -6.62 7.42
N TYR A 104 -10.22 -7.52 6.60
CA TYR A 104 -9.14 -8.38 7.03
C TYR A 104 -7.88 -7.58 7.38
N GLY A 105 -7.45 -6.65 6.50
CA GLY A 105 -6.26 -5.82 6.76
C GLY A 105 -6.38 -5.00 8.05
N LEU A 106 -7.54 -4.41 8.30
CA LEU A 106 -7.81 -3.66 9.54
C LEU A 106 -7.89 -4.57 10.77
N ALA A 107 -8.46 -5.78 10.63
CA ALA A 107 -8.47 -6.76 11.70
C ALA A 107 -7.04 -7.21 12.07
N VAL A 108 -6.19 -7.48 11.09
CA VAL A 108 -4.77 -7.79 11.31
C VAL A 108 -4.07 -6.64 12.04
N MET A 109 -4.29 -5.40 11.60
CA MET A 109 -3.72 -4.21 12.26
C MET A 109 -4.18 -4.10 13.72
N ALA A 110 -5.48 -4.26 13.99
CA ALA A 110 -6.02 -4.16 15.33
C ALA A 110 -5.49 -5.25 16.28
N VAL A 111 -5.44 -6.49 15.81
CA VAL A 111 -5.11 -7.67 16.64
C VAL A 111 -3.60 -7.85 16.81
N ARG A 112 -2.81 -7.57 15.75
CA ARG A 112 -1.37 -7.84 15.74
C ARG A 112 -0.51 -6.58 15.83
N GLY A 113 -1.08 -5.39 15.61
CA GLY A 113 -0.36 -4.11 15.63
C GLY A 113 0.52 -3.87 14.40
N ALA A 114 0.64 -4.86 13.51
CA ALA A 114 1.45 -4.81 12.29
C ALA A 114 0.71 -5.44 11.10
N VAL A 115 1.00 -4.95 9.92
CA VAL A 115 0.54 -5.51 8.63
C VAL A 115 1.75 -5.56 7.71
N PHE A 116 2.46 -6.69 7.72
CA PHE A 116 3.64 -6.90 6.88
C PHE A 116 3.61 -8.30 6.27
N VAL A 117 4.71 -8.76 5.69
CA VAL A 117 4.74 -10.03 4.93
C VAL A 117 4.35 -11.23 5.79
N ASP A 118 4.85 -11.29 7.03
CA ASP A 118 4.62 -12.41 7.95
C ASP A 118 3.15 -12.56 8.34
N GLU A 119 2.40 -11.45 8.40
CA GLU A 119 0.97 -11.47 8.72
C GLU A 119 0.10 -12.10 7.62
N PHE A 120 0.67 -12.25 6.43
CA PHE A 120 0.02 -12.89 5.27
C PHE A 120 0.54 -14.30 4.98
N ALA A 121 1.29 -14.92 5.90
CA ALA A 121 1.68 -16.31 5.79
C ALA A 121 0.42 -17.22 5.76
N ALA A 122 0.47 -18.31 4.99
CA ALA A 122 -0.70 -19.13 4.70
C ALA A 122 -1.43 -19.66 5.96
N ASP A 123 -0.66 -19.97 7.00
CA ASP A 123 -1.16 -20.45 8.31
C ASP A 123 -1.82 -19.35 9.15
N ARG A 124 -1.63 -18.06 8.77
CA ARG A 124 -2.19 -16.90 9.48
C ARG A 124 -3.47 -16.35 8.86
N LEU A 125 -3.79 -16.73 7.62
CA LEU A 125 -4.95 -16.20 6.89
C LEU A 125 -6.29 -16.54 7.55
N ALA A 126 -6.34 -17.63 8.30
CA ALA A 126 -7.52 -18.10 9.03
C ALA A 126 -7.36 -17.99 10.57
N ASP A 127 -6.50 -17.07 11.06
CA ASP A 127 -6.32 -16.85 12.50
C ASP A 127 -7.66 -16.52 13.19
N PRO A 128 -8.10 -17.31 14.16
CA PRO A 128 -9.40 -17.10 14.81
C PRO A 128 -9.55 -15.74 15.49
N ALA A 129 -8.47 -15.17 16.05
CA ALA A 129 -8.51 -13.86 16.70
C ALA A 129 -8.72 -12.74 15.67
N VAL A 130 -8.06 -12.83 14.51
CA VAL A 130 -8.26 -11.90 13.40
C VAL A 130 -9.67 -12.04 12.81
N LEU A 131 -10.11 -13.27 12.55
CA LEU A 131 -11.45 -13.53 12.01
C LEU A 131 -12.57 -13.06 12.93
N ALA A 132 -12.40 -13.15 14.25
CA ALA A 132 -13.37 -12.63 15.23
C ALA A 132 -13.45 -11.09 15.21
N PHE A 133 -12.41 -10.40 14.74
CA PHE A 133 -12.42 -8.94 14.61
C PHE A 133 -13.01 -8.44 13.28
N VAL A 134 -12.89 -9.22 12.20
CA VAL A 134 -13.37 -8.84 10.84
C VAL A 134 -14.80 -8.29 10.84
N PRO A 135 -15.79 -8.87 11.53
CA PRO A 135 -17.16 -8.36 11.55
C PRO A 135 -17.33 -6.98 12.21
N ARG A 136 -16.33 -6.49 12.95
CA ARG A 136 -16.35 -5.16 13.58
C ARG A 136 -15.99 -4.03 12.62
N VAL A 137 -15.54 -4.35 11.41
CA VAL A 137 -15.14 -3.37 10.40
C VAL A 137 -16.28 -3.15 9.42
N HIS A 138 -16.77 -1.92 9.35
CA HIS A 138 -17.86 -1.50 8.49
C HIS A 138 -17.37 -0.41 7.54
N ALA A 139 -17.47 -0.65 6.25
CA ALA A 139 -17.09 0.33 5.23
C ALA A 139 -18.34 0.86 4.51
N THR A 140 -18.32 2.16 4.18
CA THR A 140 -19.38 2.85 3.44
C THR A 140 -18.79 3.73 2.35
N ILE A 141 -19.59 4.00 1.32
CA ILE A 141 -19.23 4.95 0.26
C ILE A 141 -19.53 6.37 0.76
N ASP A 142 -18.55 7.26 0.62
CA ASP A 142 -18.68 8.68 0.90
C ASP A 142 -18.72 9.48 -0.41
N ALA A 143 -19.92 9.98 -0.76
CA ALA A 143 -20.12 10.79 -1.95
C ALA A 143 -19.30 12.09 -1.96
N GLY A 144 -18.95 12.62 -0.78
CA GLY A 144 -18.06 13.77 -0.66
C GLY A 144 -16.63 13.45 -1.08
N ILE A 145 -16.15 12.23 -0.80
CA ILE A 145 -14.85 11.77 -1.30
C ILE A 145 -14.90 11.57 -2.82
N ASP A 146 -15.95 10.95 -3.36
CA ASP A 146 -16.09 10.78 -4.80
C ASP A 146 -16.13 12.13 -5.55
N ALA A 147 -16.77 13.14 -4.97
CA ALA A 147 -16.84 14.48 -5.52
C ALA A 147 -15.49 15.21 -5.60
N MET A 148 -14.48 14.79 -4.83
CA MET A 148 -13.10 15.35 -4.91
C MET A 148 -12.35 14.89 -6.18
N GLY A 149 -12.90 13.94 -6.92
CA GLY A 149 -12.36 13.44 -8.18
C GLY A 149 -11.36 12.30 -8.07
N PRO A 150 -10.89 11.74 -9.21
CA PRO A 150 -10.13 10.50 -9.28
C PRO A 150 -8.78 10.53 -8.54
N ARG A 151 -8.16 11.69 -8.43
CA ARG A 151 -6.89 11.85 -7.72
C ARG A 151 -7.03 11.61 -6.22
N CYS A 152 -8.20 11.91 -5.65
CA CYS A 152 -8.49 11.75 -4.22
C CYS A 152 -9.16 10.40 -3.89
N ARG A 153 -9.15 9.44 -4.81
CA ARG A 153 -9.82 8.13 -4.64
C ARG A 153 -9.33 7.32 -3.44
N ASP A 154 -8.14 7.62 -2.92
CA ASP A 154 -7.55 6.96 -1.74
C ASP A 154 -7.84 7.75 -0.44
N ALA A 155 -8.59 8.86 -0.51
CA ALA A 155 -9.03 9.60 0.66
C ALA A 155 -9.96 8.74 1.52
N VAL A 156 -9.87 8.92 2.84
CA VAL A 156 -10.60 8.09 3.81
C VAL A 156 -10.88 8.86 5.08
N ARG A 157 -12.04 8.61 5.68
CA ARG A 157 -12.37 8.97 7.05
C ARG A 157 -12.58 7.69 7.85
N LEU A 158 -12.00 7.61 9.03
CA LEU A 158 -12.08 6.45 9.89
C LEU A 158 -12.53 6.87 11.29
N GLN A 159 -13.46 6.12 11.83
CA GLN A 159 -13.92 6.27 13.20
C GLN A 159 -13.80 4.94 13.93
N VAL A 160 -13.29 4.98 15.16
CA VAL A 160 -13.23 3.86 16.10
C VAL A 160 -14.21 4.12 17.22
N ARG A 161 -15.13 3.20 17.45
CA ARG A 161 -16.02 3.16 18.60
C ARG A 161 -15.56 2.09 19.58
N THR A 162 -15.41 2.45 20.83
CA THR A 162 -15.05 1.52 21.91
C THR A 162 -16.27 0.98 22.63
N GLY A 163 -16.13 -0.16 23.33
CA GLY A 163 -17.21 -0.79 24.06
C GLY A 163 -17.77 0.05 25.23
N ASP A 164 -16.99 1.03 25.73
CA ASP A 164 -17.43 2.03 26.71
C ASP A 164 -18.08 3.28 26.07
N GLY A 165 -18.28 3.28 24.76
CA GLY A 165 -18.99 4.32 24.01
C GLY A 165 -18.14 5.52 23.57
N ARG A 166 -16.82 5.55 23.82
CA ARG A 166 -15.93 6.61 23.29
C ARG A 166 -15.81 6.50 21.77
N LEU A 167 -15.68 7.66 21.12
CA LEU A 167 -15.50 7.78 19.68
C LEU A 167 -14.20 8.50 19.37
N PHE A 168 -13.41 7.92 18.48
CA PHE A 168 -12.16 8.50 17.99
C PHE A 168 -12.20 8.55 16.47
N SER A 169 -11.91 9.70 15.89
CA SER A 169 -11.99 9.89 14.43
C SER A 169 -10.71 10.49 13.88
N ALA A 170 -10.35 10.10 12.68
CA ALA A 170 -9.28 10.70 11.92
C ALA A 170 -9.57 10.55 10.41
N ASP A 171 -8.97 11.42 9.62
CA ASP A 171 -9.09 11.39 8.17
C ASP A 171 -7.72 11.53 7.51
N ARG A 172 -7.65 11.16 6.24
CA ARG A 172 -6.45 11.30 5.43
C ARG A 172 -6.83 11.45 3.96
N MET A 173 -6.20 12.43 3.30
CA MET A 173 -6.40 12.70 1.88
C MET A 173 -5.59 11.76 1.01
N TRP A 174 -4.32 11.57 1.32
CA TRP A 174 -3.36 10.83 0.53
C TRP A 174 -2.92 9.55 1.23
N ARG A 175 -2.75 8.46 0.48
CA ARG A 175 -2.22 7.22 1.04
C ARG A 175 -0.73 7.38 1.38
N PRO A 176 -0.24 6.78 2.46
CA PRO A 176 1.20 6.80 2.77
C PRO A 176 2.00 6.14 1.66
N GLY A 177 3.06 6.80 1.24
CA GLY A 177 3.95 6.37 0.16
C GLY A 177 3.47 6.75 -1.24
N SER A 178 2.44 7.60 -1.39
CA SER A 178 2.14 8.28 -2.65
C SER A 178 3.12 9.44 -2.89
N PRO A 179 3.17 10.00 -4.10
CA PRO A 179 3.97 11.19 -4.37
C PRO A 179 3.59 12.39 -3.50
N GLU A 180 2.31 12.52 -3.12
CA GLU A 180 1.78 13.60 -2.28
C GLU A 180 2.08 13.40 -0.79
N ASP A 181 2.35 12.16 -0.38
CA ASP A 181 2.64 11.78 1.01
C ASP A 181 3.74 10.71 1.03
N PRO A 182 4.96 11.05 0.61
CA PRO A 182 6.03 10.10 0.40
C PRO A 182 6.52 9.48 1.72
N LEU A 183 6.95 8.23 1.66
CA LEU A 183 7.65 7.61 2.78
C LEU A 183 9.01 8.27 2.96
N GLY A 184 9.32 8.69 4.18
CA GLY A 184 10.64 9.16 4.53
C GLY A 184 11.71 8.06 4.40
N ARG A 185 12.98 8.47 4.26
CA ARG A 185 14.11 7.56 4.09
C ARG A 185 14.15 6.46 5.17
N ASP A 186 13.94 6.82 6.43
CA ASP A 186 14.00 5.85 7.54
C ASP A 186 12.92 4.77 7.43
N ALA A 187 11.72 5.13 6.98
CA ALA A 187 10.65 4.17 6.72
C ALA A 187 11.00 3.22 5.56
N LEU A 188 11.62 3.74 4.49
CA LEU A 188 12.08 2.91 3.36
C LEU A 188 13.21 1.97 3.76
N VAL A 189 14.20 2.46 4.51
CA VAL A 189 15.30 1.65 5.04
C VAL A 189 14.78 0.60 6.03
N GLY A 190 13.84 0.98 6.90
CA GLY A 190 13.17 0.05 7.82
C GLY A 190 12.45 -1.07 7.08
N LYS A 191 11.69 -0.73 6.05
CA LYS A 191 11.03 -1.70 5.16
C LYS A 191 12.03 -2.62 4.48
N PHE A 192 13.12 -2.08 3.92
CA PHE A 192 14.18 -2.88 3.29
C PHE A 192 14.79 -3.86 4.28
N ARG A 193 15.15 -3.40 5.49
CA ARG A 193 15.72 -4.26 6.54
C ARG A 193 14.77 -5.37 6.96
N ALA A 194 13.48 -5.07 7.10
CA ALA A 194 12.46 -6.06 7.42
C ALA A 194 12.35 -7.14 6.32
N LEU A 195 12.39 -6.75 5.04
CA LEU A 195 12.36 -7.67 3.90
C LEU A 195 13.66 -8.46 3.73
N ALA A 196 14.80 -7.89 4.13
CA ALA A 196 16.12 -8.52 4.07
C ALA A 196 16.34 -9.51 5.23
N HIS A 197 15.57 -9.37 6.31
CA HIS A 197 15.67 -10.23 7.50
C HIS A 197 15.43 -11.70 7.10
N GLY A 198 16.30 -12.58 7.60
CA GLY A 198 16.28 -14.00 7.26
C GLY A 198 16.87 -14.37 5.88
N ARG A 199 17.12 -13.37 5.00
CA ARG A 199 17.78 -13.58 3.71
C ARG A 199 19.26 -13.18 3.75
N TRP A 200 19.58 -12.08 4.40
CA TRP A 200 20.93 -11.56 4.52
C TRP A 200 21.28 -11.20 5.96
N PRO A 201 22.56 -11.35 6.36
CA PRO A 201 23.04 -10.81 7.63
C PRO A 201 22.79 -9.29 7.73
N ALA A 202 22.50 -8.79 8.93
CA ALA A 202 22.21 -7.38 9.16
C ALA A 202 23.31 -6.44 8.65
N GLN A 203 24.59 -6.87 8.75
CA GLN A 203 25.74 -6.10 8.24
C GLN A 203 25.73 -5.99 6.72
N LYS A 204 25.38 -7.07 5.99
CA LYS A 204 25.24 -7.06 4.53
C LYS A 204 24.10 -6.15 4.10
N ALA A 205 22.95 -6.22 4.78
CA ALA A 205 21.82 -5.32 4.53
C ALA A 205 22.20 -3.85 4.77
N ALA A 206 22.93 -3.55 5.84
CA ALA A 206 23.42 -2.19 6.09
C ALA A 206 24.37 -1.70 4.98
N ARG A 207 25.29 -2.57 4.54
CA ARG A 207 26.20 -2.24 3.44
C ARG A 207 25.48 -1.95 2.12
N ILE A 208 24.42 -2.67 1.81
CA ILE A 208 23.58 -2.41 0.63
C ILE A 208 22.96 -1.00 0.73
N VAL A 209 22.41 -0.63 1.89
CA VAL A 209 21.86 0.72 2.10
C VAL A 209 22.91 1.80 1.87
N GLU A 210 24.10 1.65 2.42
CA GLU A 210 25.22 2.60 2.21
C GLU A 210 25.59 2.74 0.73
N LEU A 211 25.68 1.62 0.01
CA LEU A 211 26.01 1.61 -1.43
C LEU A 211 24.92 2.29 -2.27
N VAL A 212 23.64 2.08 -1.93
CA VAL A 212 22.53 2.77 -2.59
C VAL A 212 22.52 4.27 -2.29
N ASP A 213 22.74 4.65 -1.05
CA ASP A 213 22.83 6.08 -0.65
C ASP A 213 23.99 6.82 -1.31
N GLY A 214 25.04 6.13 -1.69
CA GLY A 214 26.19 6.70 -2.38
C GLY A 214 26.22 6.51 -3.90
N LEU A 215 25.13 5.99 -4.49
CA LEU A 215 25.11 5.55 -5.90
C LEU A 215 25.33 6.69 -6.88
N ASP A 216 24.87 7.89 -6.55
CA ASP A 216 25.06 9.13 -7.34
C ASP A 216 26.54 9.56 -7.48
N ARG A 217 27.38 9.13 -6.55
CA ARG A 217 28.82 9.43 -6.50
C ARG A 217 29.70 8.23 -6.86
N ALA A 218 29.08 7.08 -7.12
CA ALA A 218 29.81 5.86 -7.38
C ALA A 218 30.38 5.84 -8.81
N SER A 219 31.65 5.50 -8.96
CA SER A 219 32.28 5.31 -10.27
C SER A 219 31.87 3.96 -10.93
N SER A 220 31.32 3.04 -10.17
CA SER A 220 30.85 1.72 -10.64
C SER A 220 29.75 1.18 -9.75
N VAL A 221 28.77 0.50 -10.34
CA VAL A 221 27.71 -0.24 -9.64
C VAL A 221 28.14 -1.65 -9.21
N ALA A 222 29.32 -2.11 -9.61
CA ALA A 222 29.79 -3.46 -9.34
C ALA A 222 29.77 -3.84 -7.86
N PRO A 223 30.20 -2.98 -6.89
CA PRO A 223 30.14 -3.30 -5.47
C PRO A 223 28.71 -3.54 -4.97
N LEU A 224 27.72 -2.80 -5.50
CA LEU A 224 26.31 -3.02 -5.16
C LEU A 224 25.83 -4.37 -5.69
N LEU A 225 26.13 -4.69 -6.96
CA LEU A 225 25.73 -5.96 -7.57
C LEU A 225 26.35 -7.17 -6.88
N GLU A 226 27.61 -7.08 -6.44
CA GLU A 226 28.26 -8.11 -5.66
C GLU A 226 27.56 -8.36 -4.32
N ASN A 227 27.17 -7.28 -3.61
CA ASN A 227 26.44 -7.39 -2.34
C ASN A 227 24.99 -7.89 -2.51
N LEU A 228 24.39 -7.76 -3.69
CA LEU A 228 23.03 -8.27 -3.97
C LEU A 228 23.01 -9.77 -4.32
N ARG A 229 24.15 -10.39 -4.59
CA ARG A 229 24.22 -11.85 -4.81
C ARG A 229 23.84 -12.59 -3.54
N ALA A 230 23.06 -13.66 -3.70
CA ALA A 230 22.87 -14.64 -2.63
C ALA A 230 24.20 -15.41 -2.45
N ASP A 231 24.54 -15.69 -1.21
CA ASP A 231 25.65 -16.57 -0.86
C ASP A 231 25.28 -18.01 -1.21
#